data_49c662bdfa784554f10fa8c597b2d3db
#
_entry.id   49c662bdfa784554f10fa8c597b2d3db
#
_cell.length_a   1.000
_cell.length_b   1.000
_cell.length_c   1.000
_cell.angle_alpha   90.00
_cell.angle_beta   90.00
_cell.angle_gamma   90.00
#
_symmetry.space_group_name_H-M   'P 1'
#
loop_
_entity.id
_entity.type
_entity.pdbx_description
1 polymer ?
#
loop_
_entity_poly.entity_id
_entity_poly.type
_entity_poly.pdbx_seq_one_letter_code
_entity_poly.pdbx_strand_id
1 'polypeptide(L)'
;MVSWIYWAYNHGSEDYQVVKKYIDFAHNFKLPYVLIDADWDKMRNGGNINDALAYSHSKGVEPIIWYNSSTAWCGPTPLYRLNHTDNRDKEFRWLKEQGVKGIKVDFFGADSIAMINYYIDILEDAAKHGLMVNFHGGTIPRGWQRTYPNFMSSEAVYGAEWYNNNGTLTNNAAWHNCTLPFTRNAI
;
A
#
# COMPACT_ATOMS: atom_id res chain seq x y z
N MET A 1 -3.89 4.38 12.30
CA MET A 1 -3.11 5.48 11.69
C MET A 1 -1.73 4.97 11.32
N VAL A 2 -1.15 5.48 10.23
CA VAL A 2 0.13 5.07 9.68
C VAL A 2 0.98 6.28 9.36
N SER A 3 2.30 6.21 9.61
CA SER A 3 3.27 7.17 9.08
C SER A 3 3.58 6.77 7.64
N TRP A 4 3.49 7.71 6.71
CA TRP A 4 3.64 7.42 5.29
C TRP A 4 4.52 8.48 4.61
N ILE A 5 5.62 8.03 4.03
CA ILE A 5 6.71 8.87 3.49
C ILE A 5 6.34 9.61 2.20
N TYR A 6 5.55 9.00 1.32
CA TYR A 6 5.40 9.40 -0.08
C TYR A 6 5.00 10.87 -0.26
N TRP A 7 4.03 11.33 0.51
CA TRP A 7 3.46 12.67 0.36
C TRP A 7 4.43 13.83 0.57
N ALA A 8 5.36 13.70 1.51
CA ALA A 8 6.28 14.77 1.84
C ALA A 8 7.41 14.93 0.83
N TYR A 9 7.82 13.83 0.18
CA TYR A 9 8.99 13.81 -0.69
C TYR A 9 8.65 13.51 -2.15
N ASN A 10 7.40 13.16 -2.46
CA ASN A 10 6.91 12.79 -3.80
C ASN A 10 7.80 11.72 -4.47
N HIS A 11 8.30 10.78 -3.69
CA HIS A 11 9.07 9.63 -4.15
C HIS A 11 8.93 8.46 -3.18
N GLY A 12 9.35 7.27 -3.62
CA GLY A 12 9.28 6.05 -2.83
C GLY A 12 10.30 5.97 -1.70
N SER A 13 10.53 4.76 -1.24
CA SER A 13 11.36 4.45 -0.06
C SER A 13 12.78 4.02 -0.43
N GLU A 14 13.38 4.63 -1.47
CA GLU A 14 14.77 4.35 -1.87
C GLU A 14 15.82 4.84 -0.86
N ASP A 15 15.51 5.85 -0.06
CA ASP A 15 16.46 6.46 0.89
C ASP A 15 16.20 5.95 2.31
N TYR A 16 17.13 5.10 2.79
CA TYR A 16 17.06 4.53 4.15
C TYR A 16 17.00 5.60 5.24
N GLN A 17 17.76 6.71 5.10
CA GLN A 17 17.79 7.77 6.12
C GLN A 17 16.47 8.51 6.19
N VAL A 18 15.77 8.63 5.07
CA VAL A 18 14.42 9.22 5.04
C VAL A 18 13.41 8.26 5.66
N VAL A 19 13.46 6.97 5.31
CA VAL A 19 12.60 5.93 5.91
C VAL A 19 12.76 5.93 7.44
N LYS A 20 13.98 6.00 7.95
CA LYS A 20 14.23 6.11 9.41
C LYS A 20 13.53 7.30 10.04
N LYS A 21 13.53 8.48 9.42
CA LYS A 21 12.83 9.65 9.95
C LYS A 21 11.32 9.39 10.11
N TYR A 22 10.72 8.66 9.18
CA TYR A 22 9.30 8.30 9.25
C TYR A 22 9.00 7.21 10.28
N ILE A 23 9.93 6.30 10.52
CA ILE A 23 9.87 5.36 11.63
C ILE A 23 9.95 6.12 12.97
N ASP A 24 10.92 7.03 13.11
CA ASP A 24 11.06 7.86 14.30
C ASP A 24 9.82 8.76 14.51
N PHE A 25 9.25 9.31 13.45
CA PHE A 25 8.00 10.05 13.50
C PHE A 25 6.85 9.18 14.04
N ALA A 26 6.68 7.97 13.49
CA ALA A 26 5.68 7.03 13.99
C ALA A 26 5.87 6.73 15.48
N HIS A 27 7.09 6.42 15.90
CA HIS A 27 7.42 6.17 17.30
C HIS A 27 7.07 7.35 18.20
N ASN A 28 7.50 8.56 17.85
CA ASN A 28 7.31 9.76 18.66
C ASN A 28 5.84 10.17 18.80
N PHE A 29 5.05 9.96 17.74
CA PHE A 29 3.61 10.24 17.73
C PHE A 29 2.75 9.03 18.14
N LYS A 30 3.38 7.93 18.57
CA LYS A 30 2.69 6.69 18.99
C LYS A 30 1.77 6.13 17.90
N LEU A 31 2.15 6.29 16.63
CA LEU A 31 1.47 5.64 15.52
C LEU A 31 1.89 4.18 15.48
N PRO A 32 0.95 3.23 15.39
CA PRO A 32 1.29 1.82 15.45
C PRO A 32 2.03 1.32 14.20
N TYR A 33 1.91 2.01 13.07
CA TYR A 33 2.42 1.54 11.79
C TYR A 33 3.25 2.59 11.05
N VAL A 34 4.21 2.09 10.27
CA VAL A 34 4.91 2.85 9.21
C VAL A 34 4.67 2.15 7.87
N LEU A 35 4.34 2.91 6.83
CA LEU A 35 4.27 2.41 5.46
C LEU A 35 5.60 2.70 4.76
N ILE A 36 6.30 1.64 4.41
CA ILE A 36 7.49 1.67 3.55
C ILE A 36 6.96 1.51 2.11
N ASP A 37 6.94 2.64 1.39
CA ASP A 37 6.28 2.76 0.09
C ASP A 37 7.17 2.28 -1.07
N ALA A 38 6.79 2.56 -2.31
CA ALA A 38 7.42 2.11 -3.55
C ALA A 38 8.95 2.22 -3.56
N ASP A 39 9.58 1.43 -4.41
CA ASP A 39 11.04 1.38 -4.64
C ASP A 39 11.89 0.98 -3.42
N TRP A 40 11.27 0.38 -2.39
CA TRP A 40 11.98 -0.10 -1.21
C TRP A 40 12.99 -1.22 -1.52
N ASP A 41 12.80 -1.96 -2.60
CA ASP A 41 13.74 -2.98 -3.09
C ASP A 41 15.03 -2.39 -3.69
N LYS A 42 15.05 -1.08 -3.92
CA LYS A 42 16.20 -0.28 -4.34
C LYS A 42 16.80 0.54 -3.20
N MET A 43 16.38 0.29 -1.97
CA MET A 43 16.79 1.09 -0.80
C MET A 43 18.31 1.11 -0.63
N ARG A 44 18.85 2.31 -0.38
CA ARG A 44 20.26 2.62 -0.26
C ARG A 44 20.48 3.76 0.76
N ASN A 45 21.64 4.38 0.76
CA ASN A 45 22.01 5.47 1.66
C ASN A 45 22.13 5.03 3.12
N GLY A 46 22.96 3.99 3.33
CA GLY A 46 23.37 3.54 4.66
C GLY A 46 22.52 2.40 5.24
N GLY A 47 21.65 1.77 4.41
CA GLY A 47 20.90 0.58 4.78
C GLY A 47 20.02 0.09 3.63
N ASN A 48 19.42 -1.06 3.84
CA ASN A 48 18.48 -1.72 2.93
C ASN A 48 17.15 -2.02 3.65
N ILE A 49 16.25 -2.72 2.98
CA ILE A 49 14.93 -3.04 3.54
C ILE A 49 15.01 -3.82 4.85
N ASN A 50 15.92 -4.78 4.98
CA ASN A 50 16.05 -5.57 6.20
C ASN A 50 16.51 -4.69 7.38
N ASP A 51 17.41 -3.73 7.12
CA ASP A 51 17.85 -2.75 8.12
C ASP A 51 16.67 -1.85 8.55
N ALA A 52 15.83 -1.44 7.61
CA ALA A 52 14.65 -0.63 7.90
C ALA A 52 13.61 -1.39 8.74
N LEU A 53 13.38 -2.67 8.43
CA LEU A 53 12.48 -3.54 9.19
C LEU A 53 13.00 -3.75 10.62
N ALA A 54 14.28 -4.08 10.77
CA ALA A 54 14.92 -4.23 12.07
C ALA A 54 14.85 -2.94 12.89
N TYR A 55 15.09 -1.79 12.26
CA TYR A 55 14.97 -0.49 12.90
C TYR A 55 13.54 -0.18 13.35
N SER A 56 12.55 -0.46 12.50
CA SER A 56 11.12 -0.28 12.83
C SER A 56 10.73 -1.09 14.07
N HIS A 57 11.10 -2.35 14.12
CA HIS A 57 10.85 -3.21 15.28
C HIS A 57 11.55 -2.72 16.53
N SER A 58 12.79 -2.23 16.43
CA SER A 58 13.52 -1.67 17.57
C SER A 58 12.84 -0.44 18.18
N LYS A 59 12.03 0.24 17.39
CA LYS A 59 11.22 1.40 17.81
C LYS A 59 9.80 1.04 18.26
N GLY A 60 9.41 -0.24 18.18
CA GLY A 60 8.05 -0.68 18.49
C GLY A 60 7.02 -0.20 17.45
N VAL A 61 7.45 0.04 16.21
CA VAL A 61 6.59 0.46 15.10
C VAL A 61 6.47 -0.71 14.12
N GLU A 62 5.25 -1.08 13.76
CA GLU A 62 4.99 -2.22 12.89
C GLU A 62 5.04 -1.80 11.40
N PRO A 63 5.83 -2.48 10.54
CA PRO A 63 5.93 -2.13 9.14
C PRO A 63 4.77 -2.65 8.30
N ILE A 64 4.37 -1.84 7.31
CA ILE A 64 3.52 -2.19 6.17
C ILE A 64 4.37 -1.95 4.92
N ILE A 65 4.33 -2.87 3.95
CA ILE A 65 5.18 -2.82 2.75
C ILE A 65 4.35 -2.63 1.49
N TRP A 66 4.81 -1.77 0.62
CA TRP A 66 4.17 -1.48 -0.66
C TRP A 66 4.55 -2.48 -1.76
N TYR A 67 3.60 -2.79 -2.64
CA TYR A 67 3.77 -3.59 -3.85
C TYR A 67 3.06 -2.98 -5.04
N ASN A 68 3.65 -3.12 -6.22
CA ASN A 68 2.96 -2.89 -7.49
C ASN A 68 2.15 -4.13 -7.86
N SER A 69 0.87 -3.96 -8.22
CA SER A 69 0.05 -5.07 -8.74
C SER A 69 0.59 -5.61 -10.06
N SER A 70 1.37 -4.80 -10.78
CA SER A 70 1.94 -5.07 -12.11
C SER A 70 0.89 -5.38 -13.18
N THR A 71 -0.28 -4.72 -13.05
CA THR A 71 -1.40 -4.88 -13.99
C THR A 71 -1.75 -3.60 -14.74
N ALA A 72 -1.20 -2.44 -14.31
CA ALA A 72 -1.37 -1.14 -14.97
C ALA A 72 -0.04 -0.43 -15.12
N TRP A 73 0.17 0.67 -14.37
CA TRP A 73 1.42 1.41 -14.41
C TRP A 73 2.53 0.68 -13.66
N CYS A 74 3.58 0.29 -14.38
CA CYS A 74 4.71 -0.47 -13.87
C CYS A 74 5.98 0.40 -13.70
N GLY A 75 5.85 1.68 -13.34
CA GLY A 75 6.99 2.56 -13.08
C GLY A 75 7.70 2.23 -11.75
N PRO A 76 7.02 2.32 -10.61
CA PRO A 76 7.60 2.00 -9.30
C PRO A 76 7.76 0.49 -9.08
N THR A 77 8.79 0.11 -8.31
CA THR A 77 9.08 -1.30 -7.99
C THR A 77 8.76 -1.61 -6.50
N PRO A 78 8.64 -2.88 -6.09
CA PRO A 78 8.91 -4.12 -6.84
C PRO A 78 7.81 -4.48 -7.83
N LEU A 79 8.20 -5.12 -8.92
CA LEU A 79 7.28 -5.59 -9.97
C LEU A 79 7.16 -7.12 -9.98
N TYR A 80 6.00 -7.60 -10.42
CA TYR A 80 5.69 -9.01 -10.69
C TYR A 80 5.87 -9.96 -9.47
N ARG A 81 5.93 -9.41 -8.23
CA ARG A 81 6.05 -10.22 -7.01
C ARG A 81 4.77 -10.95 -6.65
N LEU A 82 3.60 -10.39 -7.00
CA LEU A 82 2.30 -10.85 -6.54
C LEU A 82 1.43 -11.52 -7.62
N ASN A 83 1.86 -11.53 -8.89
CA ASN A 83 1.03 -11.96 -10.02
C ASN A 83 0.70 -13.47 -10.03
N HIS A 84 1.56 -14.31 -9.47
CA HIS A 84 1.40 -15.77 -9.42
C HIS A 84 1.36 -16.24 -7.97
N THR A 85 0.52 -17.23 -7.69
CA THR A 85 0.31 -17.79 -6.35
C THR A 85 1.61 -18.24 -5.69
N ASP A 86 2.49 -18.94 -6.41
CA ASP A 86 3.77 -19.40 -5.87
C ASP A 86 4.69 -18.26 -5.47
N ASN A 87 4.67 -17.15 -6.23
CA ASN A 87 5.45 -15.98 -5.93
C ASN A 87 4.87 -15.24 -4.70
N ARG A 88 3.53 -15.11 -4.64
CA ARG A 88 2.85 -14.52 -3.48
C ARG A 88 3.14 -15.30 -2.21
N ASP A 89 3.05 -16.63 -2.24
CA ASP A 89 3.32 -17.46 -1.05
C ASP A 89 4.74 -17.28 -0.54
N LYS A 90 5.74 -17.27 -1.43
CA LYS A 90 7.14 -17.01 -1.06
C LYS A 90 7.33 -15.62 -0.46
N GLU A 91 6.77 -14.61 -1.11
CA GLU A 91 6.87 -13.22 -0.68
C GLU A 91 6.18 -13.00 0.68
N PHE A 92 4.95 -13.52 0.84
CA PHE A 92 4.19 -13.36 2.09
C PHE A 92 4.80 -14.16 3.25
N ARG A 93 5.41 -15.29 2.98
CA ARG A 93 6.19 -16.04 3.97
C ARG A 93 7.38 -15.21 4.45
N TRP A 94 8.13 -14.63 3.53
CA TRP A 94 9.24 -13.74 3.87
C TRP A 94 8.76 -12.53 4.69
N LEU A 95 7.68 -11.87 4.28
CA LEU A 95 7.11 -10.76 5.05
C LEU A 95 6.75 -11.16 6.48
N LYS A 96 6.12 -12.33 6.65
CA LYS A 96 5.77 -12.87 7.95
C LYS A 96 7.02 -13.13 8.81
N GLU A 97 8.04 -13.73 8.24
CA GLU A 97 9.32 -14.00 8.90
C GLU A 97 10.02 -12.70 9.33
N GLN A 98 9.89 -11.64 8.54
CA GLN A 98 10.38 -10.31 8.87
C GLN A 98 9.47 -9.52 9.83
N GLY A 99 8.37 -10.09 10.30
CA GLY A 99 7.44 -9.44 11.23
C GLY A 99 6.57 -8.33 10.62
N VAL A 100 6.49 -8.25 9.30
CA VAL A 100 5.62 -7.29 8.60
C VAL A 100 4.16 -7.59 8.89
N LYS A 101 3.35 -6.55 9.11
CA LYS A 101 1.93 -6.70 9.49
C LYS A 101 0.95 -6.54 8.35
N GLY A 102 1.36 -5.98 7.25
CA GLY A 102 0.47 -5.80 6.12
C GLY A 102 1.17 -5.33 4.85
N ILE A 103 0.38 -5.29 3.80
CA ILE A 103 0.81 -4.84 2.48
C ILE A 103 -0.12 -3.75 1.95
N LYS A 104 0.45 -2.81 1.20
CA LYS A 104 -0.26 -1.90 0.30
C LYS A 104 -0.01 -2.38 -1.12
N VAL A 105 -1.05 -2.66 -1.89
CA VAL A 105 -0.93 -3.09 -3.29
C VAL A 105 -1.56 -2.05 -4.19
N ASP A 106 -0.82 -1.57 -5.17
CA ASP A 106 -1.15 -0.36 -5.96
C ASP A 106 -1.24 -0.65 -7.46
N PHE A 107 -1.90 0.26 -8.22
CA PHE A 107 -1.95 0.32 -9.68
C PHE A 107 -2.66 -0.86 -10.35
N PHE A 108 -3.91 -1.11 -9.97
CA PHE A 108 -4.74 -2.11 -10.65
C PHE A 108 -5.34 -1.56 -11.96
N GLY A 109 -5.23 -2.35 -13.03
CA GLY A 109 -5.51 -1.89 -14.39
C GLY A 109 -6.97 -1.92 -14.85
N ALA A 110 -7.86 -2.61 -14.13
CA ALA A 110 -9.24 -2.80 -14.57
C ALA A 110 -10.17 -3.31 -13.45
N ASP A 111 -11.47 -3.35 -13.77
CA ASP A 111 -12.51 -4.03 -12.97
C ASP A 111 -13.04 -5.30 -13.68
N SER A 112 -12.22 -5.96 -14.48
CA SER A 112 -12.56 -7.23 -15.14
C SER A 112 -12.70 -8.37 -14.13
N ILE A 113 -13.39 -9.46 -14.52
CA ILE A 113 -13.53 -10.66 -13.68
C ILE A 113 -12.15 -11.19 -13.26
N ALA A 114 -11.19 -11.24 -14.18
CA ALA A 114 -9.83 -11.68 -13.88
C ALA A 114 -9.16 -10.80 -12.82
N MET A 115 -9.37 -9.48 -12.90
CA MET A 115 -8.82 -8.55 -11.92
C MET A 115 -9.52 -8.68 -10.56
N ILE A 116 -10.84 -8.85 -10.53
CA ILE A 116 -11.58 -9.10 -9.29
C ILE A 116 -11.08 -10.39 -8.61
N ASN A 117 -10.86 -11.46 -9.36
CA ASN A 117 -10.28 -12.69 -8.84
C ASN A 117 -8.87 -12.43 -8.27
N TYR A 118 -8.06 -11.62 -8.93
CA TYR A 118 -6.71 -11.29 -8.45
C TYR A 118 -6.73 -10.53 -7.11
N TYR A 119 -7.68 -9.61 -6.90
CA TYR A 119 -7.90 -8.98 -5.58
C TYR A 119 -8.22 -10.03 -4.50
N ILE A 120 -9.12 -10.95 -4.83
CA ILE A 120 -9.55 -12.02 -3.91
C ILE A 120 -8.38 -12.95 -3.59
N ASP A 121 -7.63 -13.36 -4.60
CA ASP A 121 -6.44 -14.21 -4.44
C ASP A 121 -5.41 -13.56 -3.50
N ILE A 122 -5.16 -12.26 -3.65
CA ILE A 122 -4.26 -11.51 -2.76
C ILE A 122 -4.78 -11.53 -1.32
N LEU A 123 -6.08 -11.28 -1.12
CA LEU A 123 -6.69 -11.27 0.22
C LEU A 123 -6.60 -12.64 0.89
N GLU A 124 -6.93 -13.71 0.16
CA GLU A 124 -6.90 -15.08 0.68
C GLU A 124 -5.47 -15.56 0.98
N ASP A 125 -4.53 -15.29 0.07
CA ASP A 125 -3.13 -15.65 0.28
C ASP A 125 -2.50 -14.84 1.41
N ALA A 126 -2.77 -13.53 1.50
CA ALA A 126 -2.31 -12.69 2.60
C ALA A 126 -2.86 -13.16 3.96
N ALA A 127 -4.14 -13.56 4.01
CA ALA A 127 -4.76 -14.07 5.24
C ALA A 127 -4.07 -15.32 5.79
N LYS A 128 -3.61 -16.24 4.92
CA LYS A 128 -2.85 -17.44 5.32
C LYS A 128 -1.55 -17.10 6.08
N HIS A 129 -1.00 -15.93 5.79
CA HIS A 129 0.22 -15.43 6.42
C HIS A 129 -0.03 -14.39 7.53
N GLY A 130 -1.30 -14.07 7.81
CA GLY A 130 -1.67 -13.10 8.85
C GLY A 130 -1.37 -11.65 8.46
N LEU A 131 -1.38 -11.32 7.17
CA LEU A 131 -1.10 -9.99 6.65
C LEU A 131 -2.39 -9.21 6.39
N MET A 132 -2.42 -7.97 6.85
CA MET A 132 -3.43 -6.98 6.47
C MET A 132 -3.19 -6.50 5.03
N VAL A 133 -4.26 -6.12 4.33
CA VAL A 133 -4.18 -5.64 2.94
C VAL A 133 -4.88 -4.30 2.79
N ASN A 134 -4.17 -3.35 2.18
CA ASN A 134 -4.71 -2.09 1.69
C ASN A 134 -4.54 -2.07 0.16
N PHE A 135 -5.63 -1.87 -0.59
CA PHE A 135 -5.56 -1.65 -2.02
C PHE A 135 -5.52 -0.16 -2.35
N HIS A 136 -4.68 0.21 -3.31
CA HIS A 136 -4.51 1.57 -3.78
C HIS A 136 -4.63 1.61 -5.31
N GLY A 137 -5.09 2.72 -5.88
CA GLY A 137 -5.39 2.78 -7.31
C GLY A 137 -6.30 1.63 -7.76
N GLY A 138 -7.29 1.28 -6.96
CA GLY A 138 -8.05 0.04 -7.07
C GLY A 138 -9.55 0.22 -7.27
N THR A 139 -10.26 -0.91 -7.26
CA THR A 139 -11.73 -0.93 -7.35
C THR A 139 -12.41 -0.50 -6.05
N ILE A 140 -13.72 -0.24 -6.12
CA ILE A 140 -14.54 0.04 -4.92
C ILE A 140 -14.57 -1.18 -3.98
N PRO A 141 -14.70 -0.97 -2.66
CA PRO A 141 -14.59 -2.05 -1.65
C PRO A 141 -15.57 -3.21 -1.78
N ARG A 142 -16.75 -3.03 -2.37
CA ARG A 142 -17.75 -4.08 -2.63
C ARG A 142 -18.21 -4.87 -1.40
N GLY A 143 -18.01 -4.35 -0.19
CA GLY A 143 -18.34 -5.05 1.05
C GLY A 143 -17.39 -6.20 1.41
N TRP A 144 -16.24 -6.34 0.75
CA TRP A 144 -15.28 -7.43 0.95
C TRP A 144 -14.74 -7.53 2.38
N GLN A 145 -14.70 -6.42 3.12
CA GLN A 145 -14.29 -6.42 4.53
C GLN A 145 -15.18 -7.28 5.43
N ARG A 146 -16.37 -7.64 4.99
CA ARG A 146 -17.25 -8.58 5.71
C ARG A 146 -16.84 -10.03 5.50
N THR A 147 -16.22 -10.35 4.36
CA THR A 147 -15.76 -11.69 4.00
C THR A 147 -14.29 -11.88 4.32
N TYR A 148 -13.48 -10.84 4.11
CA TYR A 148 -12.02 -10.85 4.27
C TYR A 148 -11.63 -9.86 5.39
N PRO A 149 -11.54 -10.33 6.66
CA PRO A 149 -11.27 -9.43 7.79
C PRO A 149 -9.88 -8.79 7.77
N ASN A 150 -8.96 -9.31 6.96
CA ASN A 150 -7.65 -8.72 6.70
C ASN A 150 -7.67 -7.59 5.65
N PHE A 151 -8.79 -7.34 4.99
CA PHE A 151 -8.96 -6.22 4.07
C PHE A 151 -9.23 -4.94 4.86
N MET A 152 -8.28 -4.01 4.83
CA MET A 152 -8.35 -2.78 5.63
C MET A 152 -9.08 -1.66 4.89
N SER A 153 -8.69 -1.38 3.66
CA SER A 153 -9.28 -0.30 2.85
C SER A 153 -8.90 -0.43 1.37
N SER A 154 -9.62 0.31 0.53
CA SER A 154 -9.29 0.51 -0.88
C SER A 154 -9.38 1.97 -1.25
N GLU A 155 -8.37 2.50 -1.93
CA GLU A 155 -8.46 3.79 -2.59
C GLU A 155 -9.18 3.62 -3.93
N ALA A 156 -10.49 3.88 -3.93
CA ALA A 156 -11.35 3.70 -5.08
C ALA A 156 -11.75 5.01 -5.76
N VAL A 157 -11.06 6.10 -5.43
CA VAL A 157 -11.38 7.46 -5.85
C VAL A 157 -10.11 8.21 -6.26
N TYR A 158 -10.26 9.24 -7.07
CA TYR A 158 -9.18 10.21 -7.27
C TYR A 158 -9.01 11.06 -6.01
N GLY A 159 -7.93 10.83 -5.29
CA GLY A 159 -7.54 11.62 -4.14
C GLY A 159 -6.93 12.96 -4.52
N ALA A 160 -6.66 13.78 -3.51
CA ALA A 160 -6.09 15.12 -3.69
C ALA A 160 -4.70 15.13 -4.35
N GLU A 161 -3.99 14.00 -4.35
CA GLU A 161 -2.70 13.85 -5.05
C GLU A 161 -2.81 14.13 -6.56
N TRP A 162 -3.96 13.81 -7.15
CA TRP A 162 -4.22 14.02 -8.57
C TRP A 162 -4.45 15.47 -8.94
N TYR A 163 -4.73 16.35 -7.97
CA TYR A 163 -5.00 17.77 -8.23
C TYR A 163 -3.78 18.50 -8.82
N ASN A 164 -2.58 18.10 -8.44
CA ASN A 164 -1.36 18.67 -9.00
C ASN A 164 -1.05 18.16 -10.42
N ASN A 165 -1.60 17.01 -10.80
CA ASN A 165 -1.31 16.34 -12.07
C ASN A 165 -2.43 16.53 -13.11
N ASN A 166 -3.61 17.01 -12.70
CA ASN A 166 -4.76 17.14 -13.58
C ASN A 166 -5.62 18.36 -13.20
N GLY A 167 -5.47 19.44 -13.96
CA GLY A 167 -6.21 20.68 -13.73
C GLY A 167 -7.73 20.53 -13.79
N THR A 168 -8.25 19.60 -14.59
CA THR A 168 -9.70 19.32 -14.64
C THR A 168 -10.19 18.76 -13.31
N LEU A 169 -9.44 17.86 -12.68
CA LEU A 169 -9.78 17.33 -11.35
C LEU A 169 -9.71 18.42 -10.28
N THR A 170 -8.70 19.29 -10.33
CA THR A 170 -8.57 20.43 -9.43
C THR A 170 -9.79 21.34 -9.51
N ASN A 171 -10.18 21.72 -10.72
CA ASN A 171 -11.31 22.65 -10.95
C ASN A 171 -12.65 22.04 -10.53
N ASN A 172 -12.80 20.72 -10.63
CA ASN A 172 -14.02 20.00 -10.26
C ASN A 172 -13.98 19.40 -8.85
N ALA A 173 -12.95 19.67 -8.05
CA ALA A 173 -12.73 19.04 -6.75
C ALA A 173 -13.92 19.16 -5.80
N ALA A 174 -14.54 20.34 -5.72
CA ALA A 174 -15.69 20.58 -4.85
C ALA A 174 -16.89 19.68 -5.25
N TRP A 175 -17.22 19.66 -6.55
CA TRP A 175 -18.29 18.80 -7.06
C TRP A 175 -17.98 17.32 -6.87
N HIS A 176 -16.76 16.90 -7.20
CA HIS A 176 -16.28 15.53 -7.02
C HIS A 176 -16.44 15.07 -5.56
N ASN A 177 -15.94 15.86 -4.61
CA ASN A 177 -16.01 15.53 -3.19
C ASN A 177 -17.45 15.45 -2.66
N CYS A 178 -18.34 16.31 -3.16
CA CYS A 178 -19.77 16.24 -2.82
C CYS A 178 -20.49 15.03 -3.44
N THR A 179 -20.00 14.51 -4.56
CA THR A 179 -20.60 13.37 -5.28
C THR A 179 -20.15 12.02 -4.74
N LEU A 180 -18.90 11.91 -4.25
CA LEU A 180 -18.32 10.66 -3.77
C LEU A 180 -19.15 9.92 -2.70
N PRO A 181 -19.74 10.59 -1.69
CA PRO A 181 -20.55 9.92 -0.67
C PRO A 181 -21.78 9.21 -1.23
N PHE A 182 -22.28 9.65 -2.38
CA PHE A 182 -23.47 9.10 -3.03
C PHE A 182 -23.15 8.09 -4.15
N THR A 183 -21.90 7.86 -4.43
CA THR A 183 -21.43 6.99 -5.53
C THR A 183 -20.43 5.97 -5.05
N ARG A 184 -19.14 6.28 -5.11
CA ARG A 184 -18.07 5.31 -4.83
C ARG A 184 -17.86 4.99 -3.35
N ASN A 185 -18.30 5.87 -2.45
CA ASN A 185 -18.20 5.69 -1.00
C ASN A 185 -19.52 5.28 -0.34
N ALA A 186 -20.57 4.97 -1.13
CA ALA A 186 -21.90 4.63 -0.64
C ALA A 186 -22.06 3.16 -0.18
N ILE A 187 -20.96 2.47 0.14
CA ILE A 187 -20.98 1.03 0.48
C ILE A 187 -20.63 0.84 1.96
#